data_710e8cd427f4187bd7b1512c0eec2f57
#
_entry.id   710e8cd427f4187bd7b1512c0eec2f57
#
_cell.length_a   1.000
_cell.length_b   1.000
_cell.length_c   1.000
_cell.angle_alpha   90.00
_cell.angle_beta   90.00
_cell.angle_gamma   90.00
#
_symmetry.space_group_name_H-M   'P 1'
#
loop_
_entity.id
_entity.type
_entity.pdbx_description
1 polymer ?
#
loop_
_entity_poly.entity_id
_entity_poly.type
_entity_poly.pdbx_seq_one_letter_code
_entity_poly.pdbx_strand_id
1 'polypeptide(L)'
;LYDDIVIKPTWEVLTDTKSDDIVIEIDPGIAFGTGSHETTKLCIGQLKKYLKPGDTVFDVGCGSGILSMIASRLGAGFVHGMDIDELAVRASEENAKLNHMGEDKIKFSCGNLLADNYIGKGTTFELDRSTIKEAQHLDVDRQYDIVVANILADVIVPLSAVIDPYLTENGYFITS
;
A
#
# COMPACT_ATOMS: atom_id res chain seq x y z
N LEU A 1 15.90 3.74 9.17
CA LEU A 1 15.24 2.65 8.64
C LEU A 1 15.73 2.21 7.26
N TYR A 2 15.65 3.00 6.24
CA TYR A 2 16.50 2.94 5.05
C TYR A 2 17.41 4.17 5.12
N ASP A 3 18.62 4.13 4.59
CA ASP A 3 19.64 5.17 4.78
C ASP A 3 19.19 6.63 4.53
N ASP A 4 18.06 6.81 3.84
CA ASP A 4 17.46 8.08 3.46
C ASP A 4 15.93 8.14 3.66
N ILE A 5 15.32 7.13 4.31
CA ILE A 5 13.88 7.12 4.64
C ILE A 5 13.70 6.96 6.14
N VAL A 6 13.09 7.95 6.75
CA VAL A 6 12.79 8.01 8.18
C VAL A 6 11.29 7.91 8.37
N ILE A 7 10.86 6.94 9.15
CA ILE A 7 9.46 6.80 9.57
C ILE A 7 9.41 7.12 11.06
N LYS A 8 8.58 8.09 11.41
CA LYS A 8 8.43 8.53 12.80
C LYS A 8 6.97 8.60 13.23
N PRO A 9 6.67 8.38 14.51
CA PRO A 9 5.36 8.70 15.06
C PRO A 9 5.16 10.23 15.15
N THR A 10 3.91 10.67 15.24
CA THR A 10 3.52 12.09 15.29
C THR A 10 4.17 12.88 16.44
N TRP A 11 4.39 12.24 17.57
CA TRP A 11 4.96 12.88 18.79
C TRP A 11 6.49 12.95 18.81
N GLU A 12 7.18 12.33 17.86
CA GLU A 12 8.63 12.34 17.83
C GLU A 12 9.16 13.53 17.04
N VAL A 13 10.08 14.27 17.67
CA VAL A 13 10.80 15.38 17.02
C VAL A 13 12.16 14.86 16.57
N LEU A 14 12.40 14.91 15.26
CA LEU A 14 13.68 14.50 14.69
C LEU A 14 14.74 15.60 14.90
N THR A 15 15.88 15.21 15.44
CA THR A 15 17.02 16.14 15.68
C THR A 15 18.13 16.02 14.65
N ASP A 16 18.21 14.90 13.92
CA ASP A 16 19.34 14.54 13.05
C ASP A 16 18.87 14.04 11.67
N THR A 17 18.01 14.81 10.98
CA THR A 17 17.64 14.50 9.58
C THR A 17 18.55 15.24 8.61
N LYS A 18 18.93 14.57 7.53
CA LYS A 18 19.59 15.21 6.39
C LYS A 18 18.56 15.92 5.50
N SER A 19 18.99 16.90 4.74
CA SER A 19 18.10 17.68 3.83
C SER A 19 17.38 16.80 2.78
N ASP A 20 17.97 15.67 2.46
CA ASP A 20 17.51 14.77 1.38
C ASP A 20 16.73 13.56 1.92
N ASP A 21 16.57 13.47 3.24
CA ASP A 21 15.83 12.36 3.85
C ASP A 21 14.32 12.47 3.55
N ILE A 22 13.74 11.37 3.11
CA ILE A 22 12.28 11.21 3.00
C ILE A 22 11.74 10.92 4.39
N VAL A 23 11.03 11.88 4.97
CA VAL A 23 10.38 11.72 6.27
C VAL A 23 8.91 11.40 6.08
N ILE A 24 8.46 10.29 6.66
CA ILE A 24 7.05 9.89 6.74
C ILE A 24 6.61 9.90 8.19
N GLU A 25 5.60 10.69 8.48
CA GLU A 25 4.96 10.76 9.79
C GLU A 25 3.76 9.84 9.85
N ILE A 26 3.64 9.01 10.88
CA ILE A 26 2.55 8.04 11.05
C ILE A 26 1.94 8.20 12.43
N ASP A 27 0.61 8.15 12.51
CA ASP A 27 -0.09 7.89 13.76
C ASP A 27 -0.25 6.38 13.96
N PRO A 28 0.50 5.75 14.89
CA PRO A 28 0.41 4.31 15.11
C PRO A 28 -0.83 3.88 15.89
N GLY A 29 -1.68 4.82 16.32
CA GLY A 29 -2.87 4.52 17.13
C GLY A 29 -4.03 3.93 16.34
N ILE A 30 -4.03 3.99 15.01
CA ILE A 30 -5.23 3.78 14.20
C ILE A 30 -5.14 2.52 13.33
N ALA A 31 -3.95 2.06 12.89
CA ALA A 31 -3.84 0.91 11.99
C ALA A 31 -2.57 0.08 12.20
N PHE A 32 -2.65 -1.18 11.74
CA PHE A 32 -1.51 -2.08 11.67
C PHE A 32 -0.49 -1.59 10.62
N GLY A 33 0.82 -1.69 10.93
CA GLY A 33 1.88 -1.36 9.97
C GLY A 33 2.64 -0.09 10.32
N THR A 34 3.42 -0.13 11.42
CA THR A 34 4.31 0.99 11.83
C THR A 34 5.56 1.14 10.97
N GLY A 35 5.70 0.33 9.91
CA GLY A 35 6.86 0.35 9.00
C GLY A 35 8.15 -0.23 9.57
N SER A 36 8.16 -0.66 10.82
CA SER A 36 9.37 -1.20 11.47
C SER A 36 9.70 -2.64 11.08
N HIS A 37 8.77 -3.34 10.44
CA HIS A 37 8.95 -4.75 10.07
C HIS A 37 9.92 -4.91 8.89
N GLU A 38 10.72 -5.97 8.90
CA GLU A 38 11.71 -6.24 7.86
C GLU A 38 11.08 -6.41 6.47
N THR A 39 9.86 -6.96 6.38
CA THR A 39 9.12 -7.08 5.11
C THR A 39 8.81 -5.71 4.50
N THR A 40 8.46 -4.72 5.31
CA THR A 40 8.25 -3.34 4.84
C THR A 40 9.53 -2.76 4.25
N LYS A 41 10.68 -2.98 4.91
CA LYS A 41 11.99 -2.54 4.40
C LYS A 41 12.32 -3.20 3.06
N LEU A 42 12.02 -4.50 2.90
CA LEU A 42 12.22 -5.20 1.64
C LEU A 42 11.37 -4.58 0.51
N CYS A 43 10.09 -4.33 0.76
CA CYS A 43 9.22 -3.65 -0.22
C CYS A 43 9.73 -2.26 -0.58
N ILE A 44 10.17 -1.46 0.41
CA ILE A 44 10.76 -0.13 0.19
C ILE A 44 12.01 -0.24 -0.71
N GLY A 45 12.88 -1.21 -0.46
CA GLY A 45 14.08 -1.44 -1.28
C GLY A 45 13.74 -1.78 -2.73
N GLN A 46 12.69 -2.56 -2.96
CA GLN A 46 12.25 -2.87 -4.31
C GLN A 46 11.57 -1.65 -4.97
N LEU A 47 10.77 -0.88 -4.25
CA LEU A 47 10.21 0.39 -4.75
C LEU A 47 11.33 1.34 -5.18
N LYS A 48 12.35 1.56 -4.35
CA LYS A 48 13.52 2.39 -4.71
C LYS A 48 14.25 1.91 -5.96
N LYS A 49 14.26 0.60 -6.19
CA LYS A 49 14.98 0.00 -7.33
C LYS A 49 14.21 0.09 -8.64
N TYR A 50 12.89 -0.10 -8.60
CA TYR A 50 12.10 -0.30 -9.81
C TYR A 50 11.19 0.87 -10.15
N LEU A 51 10.79 1.70 -9.16
CA LEU A 51 9.94 2.87 -9.39
C LEU A 51 10.69 3.96 -10.15
N LYS A 52 10.08 4.44 -11.21
CA LYS A 52 10.56 5.57 -12.00
C LYS A 52 9.67 6.79 -11.78
N PRO A 53 10.21 8.01 -11.88
CA PRO A 53 9.39 9.21 -11.78
C PRO A 53 8.20 9.18 -12.77
N GLY A 54 7.01 9.39 -12.25
CA GLY A 54 5.78 9.38 -13.00
C GLY A 54 5.04 8.03 -13.06
N ASP A 55 5.66 6.93 -12.63
CA ASP A 55 5.01 5.62 -12.57
C ASP A 55 3.77 5.65 -11.68
N THR A 56 2.80 4.81 -12.02
CA THR A 56 1.61 4.57 -11.20
C THR A 56 1.81 3.35 -10.30
N VAL A 57 1.40 3.46 -9.04
CA VAL A 57 1.58 2.41 -8.04
C VAL A 57 0.24 1.99 -7.44
N PHE A 58 0.05 0.70 -7.27
CA PHE A 58 -1.08 0.12 -6.56
C PHE A 58 -0.58 -0.63 -5.32
N ASP A 59 -1.01 -0.21 -4.14
CA ASP A 59 -0.65 -0.80 -2.85
C ASP A 59 -1.82 -1.63 -2.32
N VAL A 60 -1.70 -2.95 -2.43
CA VAL A 60 -2.76 -3.91 -2.06
C VAL A 60 -2.56 -4.38 -0.63
N GLY A 61 -3.54 -4.11 0.24
CA GLY A 61 -3.41 -4.29 1.68
C GLY A 61 -2.58 -3.16 2.29
N CYS A 62 -2.96 -1.90 1.99
CA CYS A 62 -2.14 -0.72 2.29
C CYS A 62 -1.97 -0.43 3.80
N GLY A 63 -2.85 -0.97 4.66
CA GLY A 63 -2.76 -0.80 6.11
C GLY A 63 -2.70 0.67 6.53
N SER A 64 -1.60 1.09 7.13
CA SER A 64 -1.35 2.50 7.50
C SER A 64 -1.06 3.43 6.32
N GLY A 65 -0.96 2.92 5.09
CA GLY A 65 -0.61 3.66 3.90
C GLY A 65 0.89 3.95 3.73
N ILE A 66 1.74 3.31 4.51
CA ILE A 66 3.17 3.61 4.55
C ILE A 66 3.88 3.39 3.21
N LEU A 67 3.65 2.26 2.53
CA LEU A 67 4.26 1.97 1.24
C LEU A 67 3.72 2.91 0.16
N SER A 68 2.43 3.21 0.21
CA SER A 68 1.77 4.19 -0.66
C SER A 68 2.42 5.58 -0.52
N MET A 69 2.62 6.06 0.70
CA MET A 69 3.23 7.36 0.96
C MET A 69 4.69 7.41 0.53
N ILE A 70 5.45 6.34 0.78
CA ILE A 70 6.84 6.23 0.35
C ILE A 70 6.92 6.22 -1.18
N ALA A 71 6.07 5.45 -1.89
CA ALA A 71 6.03 5.45 -3.34
C ALA A 71 5.75 6.86 -3.90
N SER A 72 4.81 7.59 -3.30
CA SER A 72 4.54 8.98 -3.67
C SER A 72 5.76 9.89 -3.49
N ARG A 73 6.47 9.79 -2.37
CA ARG A 73 7.70 10.55 -2.11
C ARG A 73 8.88 10.16 -3.01
N LEU A 74 8.94 8.90 -3.45
CA LEU A 74 9.94 8.43 -4.42
C LEU A 74 9.66 8.90 -5.85
N GLY A 75 8.55 9.60 -6.09
CA GLY A 75 8.26 10.23 -7.37
C GLY A 75 7.18 9.52 -8.20
N ALA A 76 6.38 8.63 -7.61
CA ALA A 76 5.21 8.09 -8.28
C ALA A 76 4.30 9.23 -8.79
N GLY A 77 3.79 9.09 -10.00
CA GLY A 77 2.85 10.03 -10.60
C GLY A 77 1.48 9.96 -9.93
N PHE A 78 1.07 8.76 -9.57
CA PHE A 78 -0.16 8.49 -8.82
C PHE A 78 -0.03 7.19 -8.03
N VAL A 79 -0.58 7.18 -6.83
CA VAL A 79 -0.63 5.98 -5.97
C VAL A 79 -2.07 5.69 -5.57
N HIS A 80 -2.47 4.42 -5.70
CA HIS A 80 -3.73 3.93 -5.18
C HIS A 80 -3.45 2.91 -4.08
N GLY A 81 -3.86 3.19 -2.86
CA GLY A 81 -3.86 2.23 -1.76
C GLY A 81 -5.23 1.58 -1.60
N MET A 82 -5.26 0.28 -1.38
CA MET A 82 -6.50 -0.44 -1.10
C MET A 82 -6.34 -1.35 0.10
N ASP A 83 -7.36 -1.41 0.95
CA ASP A 83 -7.43 -2.38 2.05
C ASP A 83 -8.85 -2.93 2.17
N ILE A 84 -8.96 -4.14 2.71
CA ILE A 84 -10.27 -4.75 3.01
C ILE A 84 -10.92 -4.15 4.26
N ASP A 85 -10.12 -3.54 5.14
CA ASP A 85 -10.55 -2.93 6.38
C ASP A 85 -10.77 -1.41 6.21
N GLU A 86 -12.00 -0.95 6.38
CA GLU A 86 -12.34 0.47 6.36
C GLU A 86 -11.54 1.30 7.38
N LEU A 87 -11.14 0.70 8.51
CA LEU A 87 -10.34 1.40 9.52
C LEU A 87 -8.91 1.62 9.01
N ALA A 88 -8.34 0.66 8.30
CA ALA A 88 -7.04 0.80 7.65
C ALA A 88 -7.09 1.90 6.56
N VAL A 89 -8.14 1.93 5.75
CA VAL A 89 -8.34 2.98 4.73
C VAL A 89 -8.41 4.37 5.37
N ARG A 90 -9.19 4.54 6.44
CA ARG A 90 -9.27 5.82 7.17
C ARG A 90 -7.92 6.23 7.75
N ALA A 91 -7.20 5.27 8.36
CA ALA A 91 -5.88 5.53 8.91
C ALA A 91 -4.89 5.97 7.82
N SER A 92 -4.90 5.31 6.66
CA SER A 92 -4.03 5.69 5.54
C SER A 92 -4.37 7.07 4.98
N GLU A 93 -5.66 7.44 4.91
CA GLU A 93 -6.09 8.80 4.52
C GLU A 93 -5.63 9.87 5.53
N GLU A 94 -5.74 9.58 6.84
CA GLU A 94 -5.29 10.50 7.90
C GLU A 94 -3.78 10.66 7.87
N ASN A 95 -3.03 9.56 7.72
CA ASN A 95 -1.59 9.60 7.59
C ASN A 95 -1.14 10.35 6.32
N ALA A 96 -1.81 10.18 5.18
CA ALA A 96 -1.51 10.95 3.98
C ALA A 96 -1.73 12.46 4.17
N LYS A 97 -2.80 12.85 4.88
CA LYS A 97 -3.06 14.26 5.25
C LYS A 97 -1.97 14.81 6.17
N LEU A 98 -1.53 14.05 7.18
CA LEU A 98 -0.40 14.42 8.05
C LEU A 98 0.88 14.69 7.24
N ASN A 99 1.10 13.93 6.18
CA ASN A 99 2.24 14.08 5.29
C ASN A 99 2.03 15.08 4.14
N HIS A 100 0.93 15.87 4.17
CA HIS A 100 0.59 16.87 3.16
C HIS A 100 0.48 16.33 1.74
N MET A 101 -0.05 15.11 1.60
CA MET A 101 -0.29 14.46 0.31
C MET A 101 -1.73 14.70 -0.14
N GLY A 102 -1.92 15.24 -1.34
CA GLY A 102 -3.23 15.51 -1.93
C GLY A 102 -3.80 14.28 -2.65
N GLU A 103 -5.13 14.27 -2.82
CA GLU A 103 -5.86 13.18 -3.52
C GLU A 103 -5.51 13.09 -5.02
N ASP A 104 -4.91 14.11 -5.58
CA ASP A 104 -4.36 14.11 -6.94
C ASP A 104 -3.12 13.22 -7.08
N LYS A 105 -2.44 12.94 -5.97
CA LYS A 105 -1.22 12.11 -5.89
C LYS A 105 -1.44 10.75 -5.27
N ILE A 106 -2.31 10.67 -4.28
CA ILE A 106 -2.54 9.45 -3.53
C ILE A 106 -4.02 9.33 -3.17
N LYS A 107 -4.61 8.16 -3.43
CA LYS A 107 -6.01 7.85 -3.12
C LYS A 107 -6.08 6.51 -2.41
N PHE A 108 -7.01 6.39 -1.48
CA PHE A 108 -7.29 5.14 -0.80
C PHE A 108 -8.72 4.69 -1.02
N SER A 109 -8.95 3.37 -1.01
CA SER A 109 -10.28 2.79 -1.14
C SER A 109 -10.39 1.48 -0.37
N CYS A 110 -11.59 1.19 0.10
CA CYS A 110 -11.91 -0.12 0.66
C CYS A 110 -12.25 -1.09 -0.48
N GLY A 111 -11.64 -2.27 -0.48
CA GLY A 111 -11.90 -3.27 -1.52
C GLY A 111 -11.14 -4.58 -1.32
N ASN A 112 -11.55 -5.59 -2.08
CA ASN A 112 -10.93 -6.92 -2.05
C ASN A 112 -10.80 -7.47 -3.47
N LEU A 113 -9.57 -7.56 -3.99
CA LEU A 113 -9.27 -8.10 -5.32
C LEU A 113 -9.60 -9.60 -5.45
N LEU A 114 -9.73 -10.31 -4.33
CA LEU A 114 -10.04 -11.74 -4.33
C LEU A 114 -11.54 -12.03 -4.27
N ALA A 115 -12.40 -11.03 -3.94
CA ALA A 115 -13.82 -11.25 -3.71
C ALA A 115 -14.56 -11.79 -4.94
N ASP A 116 -14.23 -11.31 -6.13
CA ASP A 116 -14.89 -11.68 -7.37
C ASP A 116 -14.27 -12.90 -8.06
N ASN A 117 -13.02 -13.26 -7.71
CA ASN A 117 -12.24 -14.30 -8.38
C ASN A 117 -11.98 -15.53 -7.52
N TYR A 118 -12.24 -15.48 -6.22
CA TYR A 118 -11.90 -16.56 -5.32
C TYR A 118 -13.08 -17.49 -5.04
N ILE A 119 -13.33 -18.42 -5.97
CA ILE A 119 -14.12 -19.65 -5.73
C ILE A 119 -13.11 -20.76 -5.43
N GLY A 120 -12.34 -20.61 -4.37
CA GLY A 120 -11.37 -21.59 -3.90
C GLY A 120 -11.96 -22.49 -2.83
N LYS A 121 -12.14 -23.78 -3.16
CA LYS A 121 -12.39 -24.82 -2.17
C LYS A 121 -11.11 -25.04 -1.36
N GLY A 122 -11.13 -24.77 -0.07
CA GLY A 122 -10.21 -25.42 0.87
C GLY A 122 -9.20 -24.54 1.61
N THR A 123 -9.37 -23.24 1.74
CA THR A 123 -8.62 -22.46 2.73
C THR A 123 -9.51 -22.10 3.90
N THR A 124 -9.00 -22.30 5.13
CA THR A 124 -9.69 -22.10 6.41
C THR A 124 -9.91 -20.61 6.77
N PHE A 125 -9.88 -19.71 5.81
CA PHE A 125 -10.25 -18.32 5.99
C PHE A 125 -11.67 -18.12 5.46
N GLU A 126 -12.66 -18.44 6.28
CA GLU A 126 -14.03 -17.95 6.11
C GLU A 126 -14.02 -16.44 6.42
N LEU A 127 -13.79 -15.64 5.39
CA LEU A 127 -14.14 -14.21 5.45
C LEU A 127 -15.66 -14.15 5.64
N ASP A 128 -16.09 -13.65 6.78
CA ASP A 128 -17.50 -13.39 7.05
C ASP A 128 -18.03 -12.41 6.00
N ARG A 129 -18.79 -12.96 5.03
CA ARG A 129 -19.39 -12.17 3.93
C ARG A 129 -20.32 -11.07 4.41
N SER A 130 -20.70 -11.07 5.70
CA SER A 130 -21.58 -10.04 6.28
C SER A 130 -20.87 -8.72 6.56
N THR A 131 -19.53 -8.72 6.61
CA THR A 131 -18.69 -7.54 6.83
C THR A 131 -18.20 -6.88 5.54
N ILE A 132 -18.31 -7.57 4.41
CA ILE A 132 -18.00 -6.97 3.10
C ILE A 132 -19.25 -6.24 2.64
N LYS A 133 -19.45 -5.01 3.10
CA LYS A 133 -20.31 -4.07 2.40
C LYS A 133 -19.83 -4.01 0.97
N GLU A 134 -20.78 -4.16 0.03
CA GLU A 134 -20.63 -4.17 -1.44
C GLU A 134 -19.31 -3.56 -1.87
N ALA A 135 -18.40 -4.41 -2.39
CA ALA A 135 -17.17 -3.95 -3.00
C ALA A 135 -17.57 -2.88 -4.01
N GLN A 136 -17.30 -1.61 -3.70
CA GLN A 136 -17.46 -0.56 -4.66
C GLN A 136 -16.62 -1.02 -5.85
N HIS A 137 -17.26 -1.16 -7.02
CA HIS A 137 -16.58 -1.48 -8.26
C HIS A 137 -15.31 -0.64 -8.32
N LEU A 138 -14.16 -1.29 -8.09
CA LEU A 138 -12.88 -0.70 -8.41
C LEU A 138 -12.99 -0.24 -9.85
N ASP A 139 -12.51 0.94 -10.14
CA ASP A 139 -12.35 1.44 -11.49
C ASP A 139 -11.27 0.55 -12.14
N VAL A 140 -11.72 -0.65 -12.59
CA VAL A 140 -10.89 -1.80 -12.98
C VAL A 140 -10.16 -1.53 -14.30
N ASP A 141 -10.44 -0.40 -14.93
CA ASP A 141 -9.86 -0.01 -16.22
C ASP A 141 -8.44 0.57 -16.11
N ARG A 142 -7.88 0.64 -14.88
CA ARG A 142 -6.55 1.21 -14.70
C ARG A 142 -5.49 0.14 -14.43
N GLN A 143 -4.48 0.11 -15.28
CA GLN A 143 -3.25 -0.65 -15.06
C GLN A 143 -2.22 0.23 -14.34
N TYR A 144 -1.33 -0.43 -13.58
CA TYR A 144 -0.30 0.20 -12.78
C TYR A 144 1.08 -0.30 -13.22
N ASP A 145 2.07 0.57 -13.14
CA ASP A 145 3.46 0.22 -13.44
C ASP A 145 4.08 -0.64 -12.33
N ILE A 146 3.60 -0.43 -11.10
CA ILE A 146 3.99 -1.26 -9.95
C ILE A 146 2.74 -1.62 -9.15
N VAL A 147 2.60 -2.90 -8.81
CA VAL A 147 1.71 -3.37 -7.74
C VAL A 147 2.58 -3.84 -6.59
N VAL A 148 2.34 -3.33 -5.39
CA VAL A 148 3.03 -3.76 -4.17
C VAL A 148 2.03 -4.36 -3.19
N ALA A 149 2.40 -5.47 -2.53
CA ALA A 149 1.60 -6.11 -1.48
C ALA A 149 2.50 -6.64 -0.37
N ASN A 150 2.38 -6.05 0.82
CA ASN A 150 3.07 -6.51 2.03
C ASN A 150 2.04 -7.09 3.01
N ILE A 151 1.60 -8.30 2.72
CA ILE A 151 0.50 -9.00 3.39
C ILE A 151 0.87 -10.45 3.66
N LEU A 152 -0.04 -11.20 4.29
CA LEU A 152 0.20 -12.61 4.60
C LEU A 152 0.42 -13.46 3.34
N ALA A 153 1.37 -14.40 3.41
CA ALA A 153 1.72 -15.28 2.30
C ALA A 153 0.51 -16.06 1.74
N ASP A 154 -0.41 -16.49 2.61
CA ASP A 154 -1.63 -17.21 2.22
C ASP A 154 -2.58 -16.33 1.37
N VAL A 155 -2.43 -15.02 1.42
CA VAL A 155 -3.18 -14.05 0.58
C VAL A 155 -2.39 -13.71 -0.69
N ILE A 156 -1.05 -13.62 -0.62
CA ILE A 156 -0.19 -13.33 -1.77
C ILE A 156 -0.34 -14.40 -2.85
N VAL A 157 -0.38 -15.68 -2.48
CA VAL A 157 -0.47 -16.78 -3.44
C VAL A 157 -1.73 -16.68 -4.33
N PRO A 158 -2.96 -16.59 -3.77
CA PRO A 158 -4.15 -16.37 -4.62
C PRO A 158 -4.14 -15.00 -5.32
N LEU A 159 -3.59 -13.94 -4.70
CA LEU A 159 -3.48 -12.63 -5.32
C LEU A 159 -2.62 -12.67 -6.60
N SER A 160 -1.53 -13.42 -6.60
CA SER A 160 -0.65 -13.56 -7.76
C SER A 160 -1.36 -14.13 -9.00
N ALA A 161 -2.43 -14.88 -8.81
CA ALA A 161 -3.22 -15.45 -9.91
C ALA A 161 -4.20 -14.45 -10.54
N VAL A 162 -4.49 -13.33 -9.87
CA VAL A 162 -5.50 -12.35 -10.31
C VAL A 162 -4.93 -10.95 -10.55
N ILE A 163 -3.64 -10.74 -10.32
CA ILE A 163 -3.01 -9.41 -10.36
C ILE A 163 -2.67 -8.93 -11.77
N ASP A 164 -2.50 -9.85 -12.73
CA ASP A 164 -2.05 -9.56 -14.09
C ASP A 164 -2.88 -8.46 -14.81
N PRO A 165 -4.22 -8.43 -14.73
CA PRO A 165 -5.02 -7.36 -15.34
C PRO A 165 -4.73 -5.95 -14.80
N TYR A 166 -4.16 -5.86 -13.61
CA TYR A 166 -3.83 -4.59 -12.94
C TYR A 166 -2.40 -4.11 -13.24
N LEU A 167 -1.60 -4.89 -13.95
CA LEU A 167 -0.24 -4.54 -14.33
C LEU A 167 -0.17 -4.06 -15.78
N THR A 168 0.62 -3.02 -16.03
CA THR A 168 1.05 -2.69 -17.39
C THR A 168 1.93 -3.80 -17.96
N GLU A 169 2.10 -3.86 -19.29
CA GLU A 169 2.86 -4.91 -20.00
C GLU A 169 4.28 -5.13 -19.40
N ASN A 170 4.90 -4.09 -18.88
CA ASN A 170 6.23 -4.15 -18.27
C ASN A 170 6.19 -3.83 -16.76
N GLY A 171 5.03 -3.99 -16.15
CA GLY A 171 4.82 -3.70 -14.73
C GLY A 171 5.48 -4.72 -13.79
N TYR A 172 5.70 -4.31 -12.56
CA TYR A 172 6.31 -5.15 -11.52
C TYR A 172 5.30 -5.47 -10.42
N PHE A 173 5.25 -6.73 -10.01
CA PHE A 173 4.57 -7.15 -8.80
C PHE A 173 5.59 -7.38 -7.68
N ILE A 174 5.54 -6.56 -6.63
CA ILE A 174 6.45 -6.58 -5.48
C ILE A 174 5.70 -7.15 -4.29
N THR A 175 6.22 -8.22 -3.68
CA THR A 175 5.59 -8.84 -2.49
C THR A 175 6.61 -9.14 -1.41
N SER A 176 6.15 -9.19 -0.19
CA SER A 176 6.94 -9.63 0.96
C SER A 176 6.04 -10.19 2.08
#